data_3db0f52f0d0a375e4ece4ce471c935cf
#
_entry.id   3db0f52f0d0a375e4ece4ce471c935cf
#
_cell.length_a   1.000
_cell.length_b   1.000
_cell.length_c   1.000
_cell.angle_alpha   90.00
_cell.angle_beta   90.00
_cell.angle_gamma   90.00
#
_symmetry.space_group_name_H-M   'P 1'
#
loop_
_entity.id
_entity.type
_entity.pdbx_description
1 polymer ?
#
loop_
_entity_poly.entity_id
_entity_poly.type
_entity_poly.pdbx_seq_one_letter_code
_entity_poly.pdbx_strand_id
1 'polypeptide(L)'
;MRSALALAVFCACSRPDSGHPSAGEKHPAQVVQGITTEELLSGTVHRLDIHLSEAMMAELAREPRDYVRGSVQLGEQRLDEVGIRFKGHRSLRSWADKPAFKLNFGKYRKRQRLAGLRTLSLNNMVEDPTLLREQLAYRVFRALGAPAPHVGHAEVFVNGERFGLYALVEPIDGPLLARSFDTKATVVYEGDYGCDVYPGDVWGMEMDEGDDPQRAHLGALSRAASNPPMTLLEGDGALLHREHFFSFLAASIWTGDFDGYRHGHNYRLYLDGGTGRWSLIPWGLDRALKRELGPYDIHGRLARACFADATCRLEHVKTMHSALHKLAKLDLPALFDQLSAKIEAAASRDGRKPHGKKRRMKERAKLRAFISSRSETLRGQLSCWDGSQELDRDGDGFGCLDCNDEDPAVYPGAQERCGDGVDRDCSGHADDTGACGCREVTAEGARFALCDFPRSWSEAAAFCRARGAVLAFLDSKRQARALQALAEDVHEEDWWIGLNDRQKEGEARYVQSTSSFRYWASGEPDDYACGEDCAALKEDAKGRFRDLHCARPLPFVCRSDPPASPGL
;
A
#
# COMPACT_ATOMS: atom_id res chain seq x y z
N MET A 1 1.28 38.16 -59.66
CA MET A 1 2.61 38.12 -60.31
C MET A 1 3.57 37.38 -59.46
N ARG A 2 4.10 36.27 -60.00
CA ARG A 2 5.28 35.48 -59.61
C ARG A 2 5.34 34.88 -58.16
N SER A 3 4.92 33.65 -58.10
CA SER A 3 5.46 32.35 -57.72
C SER A 3 6.94 32.29 -57.41
N ALA A 4 7.28 31.71 -56.26
CA ALA A 4 8.56 31.07 -56.03
C ALA A 4 8.32 29.72 -55.34
N LEU A 5 8.50 28.64 -56.12
CA LEU A 5 8.56 27.24 -55.70
C LEU A 5 9.91 27.01 -55.00
N ALA A 6 9.89 26.46 -53.80
CA ALA A 6 11.08 25.88 -53.17
C ALA A 6 11.04 24.37 -53.31
N LEU A 7 11.99 23.82 -54.06
CA LEU A 7 12.24 22.40 -54.28
C LEU A 7 12.89 21.80 -53.01
N ALA A 8 12.24 20.87 -52.38
CA ALA A 8 12.87 20.04 -51.34
C ALA A 8 13.46 18.79 -52.01
N VAL A 9 14.77 18.65 -51.95
CA VAL A 9 15.52 17.47 -52.41
C VAL A 9 15.39 16.38 -51.35
N PHE A 10 14.70 15.29 -51.70
CA PHE A 10 14.71 14.05 -50.91
C PHE A 10 15.98 13.26 -51.24
N CYS A 11 16.83 13.11 -50.23
CA CYS A 11 17.96 12.19 -50.29
C CYS A 11 17.49 10.80 -49.85
N ALA A 12 17.30 9.87 -50.76
CA ALA A 12 16.94 8.49 -50.49
C ALA A 12 18.21 7.71 -50.12
N CYS A 13 18.37 7.41 -48.81
CA CYS A 13 19.32 6.40 -48.36
C CYS A 13 18.65 5.03 -48.37
N SER A 14 19.00 4.22 -49.36
CA SER A 14 18.65 2.79 -49.44
C SER A 14 19.29 2.01 -48.28
N ARG A 15 18.47 1.41 -47.41
CA ARG A 15 18.93 0.38 -46.47
C ARG A 15 18.85 -0.99 -47.15
N PRO A 16 19.81 -1.88 -46.89
CA PRO A 16 19.75 -3.23 -47.43
C PRO A 16 18.63 -4.05 -46.75
N ASP A 17 17.89 -4.79 -47.55
CA ASP A 17 16.88 -5.76 -47.17
C ASP A 17 17.47 -6.81 -46.20
N SER A 18 17.07 -6.76 -44.93
CA SER A 18 17.24 -7.87 -44.02
C SER A 18 16.01 -8.76 -44.16
N GLY A 19 16.20 -9.94 -44.74
CA GLY A 19 15.17 -10.93 -45.01
C GLY A 19 14.25 -11.21 -43.82
N HIS A 20 12.95 -11.16 -44.12
CA HIS A 20 11.94 -11.66 -43.18
C HIS A 20 12.14 -13.17 -43.00
N PRO A 21 12.22 -13.67 -41.75
CA PRO A 21 12.10 -15.09 -41.54
C PRO A 21 10.67 -15.52 -41.87
N SER A 22 10.58 -16.57 -42.66
CA SER A 22 9.36 -17.27 -43.06
C SER A 22 8.37 -17.46 -41.91
N ALA A 23 7.08 -17.38 -42.27
CA ALA A 23 5.96 -17.68 -41.39
C ALA A 23 6.21 -18.95 -40.57
N GLY A 24 6.54 -18.79 -39.26
CA GLY A 24 6.73 -19.90 -38.35
C GLY A 24 5.42 -20.68 -38.18
N GLU A 25 5.51 -21.96 -38.31
CA GLU A 25 4.46 -22.92 -38.04
C GLU A 25 3.70 -22.58 -36.76
N LYS A 26 2.38 -22.50 -36.86
CA LYS A 26 1.47 -22.36 -35.73
C LYS A 26 1.51 -23.66 -34.92
N HIS A 27 2.45 -23.76 -33.98
CA HIS A 27 2.37 -24.82 -32.99
C HIS A 27 1.09 -24.65 -32.18
N PRO A 28 0.25 -25.71 -32.05
CA PRO A 28 -0.93 -25.65 -31.20
C PRO A 28 -0.51 -25.34 -29.75
N ALA A 29 -1.32 -24.55 -29.08
CA ALA A 29 -1.13 -24.28 -27.64
C ALA A 29 -1.13 -25.64 -26.91
N GLN A 30 -0.02 -26.01 -26.28
CA GLN A 30 0.03 -27.14 -25.39
C GLN A 30 -0.86 -26.85 -24.18
N VAL A 31 -2.12 -27.25 -24.22
CA VAL A 31 -2.98 -27.44 -23.06
C VAL A 31 -2.54 -28.75 -22.43
N VAL A 32 -1.59 -28.67 -21.53
CA VAL A 32 -1.21 -29.83 -20.74
C VAL A 32 -2.31 -30.03 -19.69
N GLN A 33 -3.04 -31.14 -19.76
CA GLN A 33 -3.91 -31.59 -18.67
C GLN A 33 -3.01 -31.87 -17.47
N GLY A 34 -3.05 -30.97 -16.49
CA GLY A 34 -2.20 -30.97 -15.31
C GLY A 34 -2.96 -30.38 -14.12
N ILE A 35 -2.25 -30.12 -13.08
CA ILE A 35 -2.71 -29.48 -11.85
C ILE A 35 -3.50 -28.18 -12.15
N THR A 36 -4.61 -27.98 -11.46
CA THR A 36 -5.41 -26.73 -11.51
C THR A 36 -4.77 -25.62 -10.67
N THR A 37 -5.22 -24.37 -10.88
CA THR A 37 -4.80 -23.24 -10.03
C THR A 37 -5.10 -23.51 -8.54
N GLU A 38 -6.27 -24.06 -8.25
CA GLU A 38 -6.67 -24.38 -6.88
C GLU A 38 -5.78 -25.43 -6.24
N GLU A 39 -5.46 -26.52 -6.95
CA GLU A 39 -4.56 -27.55 -6.46
C GLU A 39 -3.14 -27.02 -6.24
N LEU A 40 -2.60 -26.22 -7.16
CA LEU A 40 -1.29 -25.59 -7.03
C LEU A 40 -1.21 -24.70 -5.78
N LEU A 41 -2.30 -24.03 -5.44
CA LEU A 41 -2.36 -23.03 -4.37
C LEU A 41 -3.13 -23.52 -3.12
N SER A 42 -3.43 -24.82 -3.00
CA SER A 42 -4.24 -25.40 -1.91
C SER A 42 -3.48 -25.75 -0.64
N GLY A 43 -2.19 -25.43 -0.55
CA GLY A 43 -1.38 -25.71 0.64
C GLY A 43 -0.61 -27.01 0.63
N THR A 44 -0.61 -27.78 -0.47
CA THR A 44 0.38 -28.84 -0.73
C THR A 44 1.71 -28.18 -1.09
N VAL A 45 2.83 -28.73 -0.60
CA VAL A 45 4.16 -28.24 -0.99
C VAL A 45 4.58 -28.94 -2.28
N HIS A 46 4.65 -28.18 -3.35
CA HIS A 46 5.07 -28.68 -4.66
C HIS A 46 6.59 -28.61 -4.82
N ARG A 47 7.14 -29.37 -5.77
CA ARG A 47 8.50 -29.16 -6.28
C ARG A 47 8.39 -28.36 -7.58
N LEU A 48 9.15 -27.24 -7.66
CA LEU A 48 9.22 -26.39 -8.85
C LEU A 48 10.69 -26.20 -9.24
N ASP A 49 11.04 -26.66 -10.42
CA ASP A 49 12.39 -26.56 -10.97
C ASP A 49 12.45 -25.43 -12.00
N ILE A 50 13.44 -24.56 -11.87
CA ILE A 50 13.76 -23.45 -12.78
C ILE A 50 15.07 -23.81 -13.47
N HIS A 51 15.11 -23.72 -14.80
CA HIS A 51 16.32 -23.97 -15.57
C HIS A 51 16.71 -22.71 -16.34
N LEU A 52 17.93 -22.26 -16.12
CA LEU A 52 18.55 -21.06 -16.73
C LEU A 52 19.94 -21.41 -17.23
N SER A 53 20.35 -20.85 -18.37
CA SER A 53 21.75 -20.90 -18.78
C SER A 53 22.61 -19.98 -17.92
N GLU A 54 23.91 -20.21 -17.88
CA GLU A 54 24.85 -19.34 -17.16
C GLU A 54 24.77 -17.88 -17.63
N ALA A 55 24.61 -17.66 -18.94
CA ALA A 55 24.42 -16.33 -19.51
C ALA A 55 23.16 -15.63 -18.96
N MET A 56 22.03 -16.35 -18.84
CA MET A 56 20.80 -15.79 -18.29
C MET A 56 20.90 -15.54 -16.78
N MET A 57 21.64 -16.37 -16.06
CA MET A 57 21.90 -16.13 -14.63
C MET A 57 22.79 -14.88 -14.43
N ALA A 58 23.80 -14.68 -15.27
CA ALA A 58 24.64 -13.49 -15.24
C ALA A 58 23.86 -12.21 -15.62
N GLU A 59 22.94 -12.32 -16.58
CA GLU A 59 22.05 -11.21 -16.96
C GLU A 59 21.13 -10.79 -15.81
N LEU A 60 20.46 -11.75 -15.14
CA LEU A 60 19.64 -11.48 -13.95
C LEU A 60 20.45 -10.91 -12.78
N ALA A 61 21.73 -11.25 -12.65
CA ALA A 61 22.58 -10.67 -11.61
C ALA A 61 22.88 -9.19 -11.89
N ARG A 62 22.97 -8.80 -13.16
CA ARG A 62 23.21 -7.42 -13.60
C ARG A 62 21.94 -6.58 -13.65
N GLU A 63 20.88 -7.14 -14.24
CA GLU A 63 19.58 -6.48 -14.47
C GLU A 63 18.44 -7.31 -13.84
N PRO A 64 18.30 -7.27 -12.51
CA PRO A 64 17.40 -8.19 -11.79
C PRO A 64 15.92 -8.01 -12.11
N ARG A 65 15.54 -6.86 -12.66
CA ARG A 65 14.15 -6.52 -13.01
C ARG A 65 13.77 -6.95 -14.42
N ASP A 66 14.73 -7.27 -15.27
CA ASP A 66 14.48 -7.64 -16.64
C ASP A 66 14.19 -9.14 -16.79
N TYR A 67 13.30 -9.47 -17.73
CA TYR A 67 12.95 -10.85 -18.01
C TYR A 67 14.00 -11.54 -18.88
N VAL A 68 14.56 -12.63 -18.37
CA VAL A 68 15.37 -13.57 -19.17
C VAL A 68 14.56 -14.80 -19.54
N ARG A 69 15.01 -15.52 -20.58
CA ARG A 69 14.41 -16.80 -21.01
C ARG A 69 14.91 -17.96 -20.17
N GLY A 70 13.98 -18.80 -19.74
CA GLY A 70 14.30 -20.05 -19.08
C GLY A 70 13.21 -21.10 -19.29
N SER A 71 13.29 -22.19 -18.58
CA SER A 71 12.21 -23.18 -18.50
C SER A 71 11.84 -23.45 -17.05
N VAL A 72 10.59 -23.87 -16.85
CA VAL A 72 10.03 -24.21 -15.54
C VAL A 72 9.39 -25.58 -15.62
N GLN A 73 9.63 -26.41 -14.60
CA GLN A 73 9.04 -27.73 -14.47
C GLN A 73 8.29 -27.86 -13.14
N LEU A 74 7.05 -28.33 -13.20
CA LEU A 74 6.19 -28.64 -12.06
C LEU A 74 5.68 -30.08 -12.21
N GLY A 75 6.20 -30.99 -11.40
CA GLY A 75 5.95 -32.42 -11.59
C GLY A 75 6.43 -32.90 -12.97
N GLU A 76 5.54 -33.51 -13.74
CA GLU A 76 5.85 -33.95 -15.12
C GLU A 76 5.69 -32.83 -16.16
N GLN A 77 5.04 -31.72 -15.79
CA GLN A 77 4.77 -30.60 -16.69
C GLN A 77 5.99 -29.69 -16.81
N ARG A 78 6.58 -29.61 -18.01
CA ARG A 78 7.66 -28.68 -18.35
C ARG A 78 7.16 -27.63 -19.33
N LEU A 79 7.51 -26.38 -19.06
CA LEU A 79 7.28 -25.23 -19.93
C LEU A 79 8.61 -24.61 -20.30
N ASP A 80 8.89 -24.52 -21.59
CA ASP A 80 10.04 -23.80 -22.13
C ASP A 80 9.64 -22.37 -22.53
N GLU A 81 10.61 -21.51 -22.80
CA GLU A 81 10.37 -20.13 -23.21
C GLU A 81 9.57 -19.32 -22.15
N VAL A 82 9.86 -19.53 -20.87
CA VAL A 82 9.27 -18.80 -19.75
C VAL A 82 10.09 -17.56 -19.48
N GLY A 83 9.44 -16.42 -19.29
CA GLY A 83 10.07 -15.19 -18.79
C GLY A 83 10.30 -15.32 -17.28
N ILE A 84 11.54 -15.14 -16.84
CA ILE A 84 11.95 -15.24 -15.44
C ILE A 84 12.67 -13.95 -15.05
N ARG A 85 12.27 -13.33 -13.93
CA ARG A 85 12.99 -12.18 -13.37
C ARG A 85 12.96 -12.21 -11.85
N PHE A 86 13.85 -11.47 -11.22
CA PHE A 86 13.75 -11.24 -9.79
C PHE A 86 12.62 -10.25 -9.48
N LYS A 87 12.12 -10.30 -8.26
CA LYS A 87 11.11 -9.39 -7.74
C LYS A 87 11.41 -8.99 -6.29
N GLY A 88 10.62 -8.04 -5.80
CA GLY A 88 10.73 -7.49 -4.47
C GLY A 88 11.46 -6.15 -4.45
N HIS A 89 11.17 -5.30 -3.50
CA HIS A 89 11.89 -4.07 -3.20
C HIS A 89 12.83 -4.33 -2.01
N ARG A 90 12.33 -4.32 -0.80
CA ARG A 90 13.11 -4.68 0.39
C ARG A 90 13.50 -6.16 0.45
N SER A 91 12.72 -7.03 -0.17
CA SER A 91 12.97 -8.48 -0.27
C SER A 91 13.85 -8.89 -1.46
N LEU A 92 14.35 -7.94 -2.27
CA LEU A 92 15.27 -8.25 -3.35
C LEU A 92 16.55 -8.86 -2.78
N ARG A 93 16.97 -10.02 -3.31
CA ARG A 93 18.16 -10.75 -2.92
C ARG A 93 18.88 -11.25 -4.15
N SER A 94 20.18 -11.47 -4.02
CA SER A 94 21.05 -12.00 -5.06
C SER A 94 20.97 -13.53 -5.16
N TRP A 95 21.65 -14.10 -6.16
CA TRP A 95 21.82 -15.56 -6.29
C TRP A 95 22.51 -16.21 -5.08
N ALA A 96 23.39 -15.49 -4.40
CA ALA A 96 24.09 -15.99 -3.21
C ALA A 96 23.14 -16.20 -2.02
N ASP A 97 22.06 -15.43 -2.00
CA ASP A 97 21.03 -15.50 -0.97
C ASP A 97 19.82 -16.33 -1.45
N LYS A 98 18.67 -15.73 -1.38
CA LYS A 98 17.38 -16.34 -1.76
C LYS A 98 16.54 -15.34 -2.54
N PRO A 99 16.76 -15.17 -3.86
CA PRO A 99 15.99 -14.23 -4.66
C PRO A 99 14.53 -14.64 -4.76
N ALA A 100 13.61 -13.68 -4.75
CA ALA A 100 12.22 -13.90 -5.13
C ALA A 100 12.09 -13.80 -6.65
N PHE A 101 11.17 -14.59 -7.25
CA PHE A 101 11.00 -14.64 -8.69
C PHE A 101 9.60 -14.19 -9.13
N LYS A 102 9.51 -13.57 -10.30
CA LYS A 102 8.28 -13.45 -11.09
C LYS A 102 8.44 -14.28 -12.36
N LEU A 103 7.57 -15.24 -12.52
CA LEU A 103 7.49 -16.08 -13.71
C LEU A 103 6.39 -15.53 -14.63
N ASN A 104 6.67 -15.43 -15.92
CA ASN A 104 5.69 -15.07 -16.95
C ASN A 104 5.70 -16.15 -18.03
N PHE A 105 4.72 -17.03 -17.97
CA PHE A 105 4.61 -18.19 -18.87
C PHE A 105 4.27 -17.74 -20.29
N GLY A 106 3.57 -16.63 -20.45
CA GLY A 106 3.18 -16.09 -21.74
C GLY A 106 4.13 -15.05 -22.36
N LYS A 107 5.29 -14.76 -21.72
CA LYS A 107 6.21 -13.68 -22.16
C LYS A 107 6.73 -13.89 -23.57
N TYR A 108 7.21 -15.07 -23.87
CA TYR A 108 7.81 -15.43 -25.16
C TYR A 108 6.94 -16.35 -26.00
N ARG A 109 6.02 -17.14 -25.36
CA ARG A 109 4.99 -17.92 -26.03
C ARG A 109 3.61 -17.44 -25.61
N LYS A 110 2.95 -16.67 -26.46
CA LYS A 110 1.58 -16.20 -26.21
C LYS A 110 0.66 -17.38 -25.92
N ARG A 111 -0.25 -17.24 -24.93
CA ARG A 111 -1.20 -18.25 -24.46
C ARG A 111 -0.60 -19.42 -23.64
N GLN A 112 0.72 -19.52 -23.44
CA GLN A 112 1.29 -20.51 -22.53
C GLN A 112 0.86 -20.22 -21.09
N ARG A 113 0.47 -21.24 -20.35
CA ARG A 113 -0.02 -21.15 -18.97
C ARG A 113 0.53 -22.32 -18.14
N LEU A 114 0.74 -22.07 -16.84
CA LEU A 114 0.97 -23.12 -15.84
C LEU A 114 -0.23 -23.14 -14.90
N ALA A 115 -0.90 -24.28 -14.75
CA ALA A 115 -2.10 -24.40 -13.92
C ALA A 115 -3.16 -23.31 -14.22
N GLY A 116 -3.33 -22.91 -15.48
CA GLY A 116 -4.22 -21.82 -15.90
C GLY A 116 -3.66 -20.41 -15.72
N LEU A 117 -2.58 -20.23 -14.97
CA LEU A 117 -1.96 -18.94 -14.66
C LEU A 117 -1.09 -18.43 -15.81
N ARG A 118 -1.16 -17.13 -16.11
CA ARG A 118 -0.27 -16.43 -17.03
C ARG A 118 1.07 -16.08 -16.37
N THR A 119 1.00 -15.65 -15.12
CA THR A 119 2.17 -15.30 -14.31
C THR A 119 2.08 -15.98 -12.94
N LEU A 120 3.20 -16.06 -12.22
CA LEU A 120 3.24 -16.57 -10.85
C LEU A 120 4.34 -15.84 -10.09
N SER A 121 4.03 -15.39 -8.88
CA SER A 121 5.02 -14.82 -7.97
C SER A 121 5.52 -15.87 -7.00
N LEU A 122 6.84 -16.02 -6.90
CA LEU A 122 7.54 -16.86 -5.93
C LEU A 122 8.16 -15.95 -4.89
N ASN A 123 7.46 -15.75 -3.76
CA ASN A 123 7.96 -14.93 -2.67
C ASN A 123 8.95 -15.72 -1.81
N ASN A 124 10.12 -15.15 -1.56
CA ASN A 124 11.19 -15.76 -0.80
C ASN A 124 10.94 -15.79 0.72
N MET A 125 9.90 -15.13 1.20
CA MET A 125 9.46 -15.06 2.60
C MET A 125 10.55 -14.60 3.58
N VAL A 126 11.48 -13.75 3.15
CA VAL A 126 12.60 -13.28 3.99
C VAL A 126 12.14 -12.35 5.12
N GLU A 127 11.00 -11.67 4.94
CA GLU A 127 10.38 -10.81 5.96
C GLU A 127 9.45 -11.59 6.91
N ASP A 128 9.05 -12.82 6.56
CA ASP A 128 8.18 -13.66 7.37
C ASP A 128 8.88 -14.88 7.99
N PRO A 129 9.35 -14.82 9.23
CA PRO A 129 9.94 -15.96 9.91
C PRO A 129 8.97 -17.14 10.10
N THR A 130 7.66 -16.92 10.06
CA THR A 130 6.65 -17.97 10.24
C THR A 130 6.44 -18.79 8.97
N LEU A 131 6.67 -18.18 7.79
CA LEU A 131 6.44 -18.70 6.44
C LEU A 131 4.95 -18.92 6.10
N LEU A 132 4.02 -18.30 6.86
CA LEU A 132 2.57 -18.53 6.75
C LEU A 132 1.71 -17.27 6.77
N ARG A 133 2.28 -16.09 7.10
CA ARG A 133 1.48 -14.86 7.29
C ARG A 133 0.69 -14.51 6.04
N GLU A 134 1.35 -14.47 4.90
CA GLU A 134 0.74 -14.12 3.63
C GLU A 134 -0.41 -15.07 3.26
N GLN A 135 -0.21 -16.37 3.42
CA GLN A 135 -1.25 -17.39 3.14
C GLN A 135 -2.47 -17.24 4.04
N LEU A 136 -2.26 -17.04 5.35
CA LEU A 136 -3.34 -16.89 6.33
C LEU A 136 -4.07 -15.56 6.15
N ALA A 137 -3.34 -14.47 5.94
CA ALA A 137 -3.94 -13.16 5.74
C ALA A 137 -4.86 -13.12 4.51
N TYR A 138 -4.39 -13.57 3.35
CA TYR A 138 -5.26 -13.67 2.17
C TYR A 138 -6.46 -14.60 2.37
N ARG A 139 -6.31 -15.65 3.20
CA ARG A 139 -7.45 -16.52 3.55
C ARG A 139 -8.53 -15.76 4.31
N VAL A 140 -8.15 -14.85 5.21
CA VAL A 140 -9.08 -13.99 5.94
C VAL A 140 -9.80 -13.04 4.98
N PHE A 141 -9.11 -12.35 4.09
CA PHE A 141 -9.72 -11.49 3.09
C PHE A 141 -10.79 -12.24 2.29
N ARG A 142 -10.45 -13.40 1.72
CA ARG A 142 -11.43 -14.21 0.96
C ARG A 142 -12.59 -14.71 1.80
N ALA A 143 -12.36 -15.12 3.04
CA ALA A 143 -13.42 -15.59 3.93
C ALA A 143 -14.43 -14.50 4.28
N LEU A 144 -14.00 -13.24 4.26
CA LEU A 144 -14.87 -12.09 4.48
C LEU A 144 -15.55 -11.59 3.21
N GLY A 145 -15.13 -12.04 2.03
CA GLY A 145 -15.73 -11.66 0.74
C GLY A 145 -14.93 -10.61 -0.03
N ALA A 146 -13.75 -10.21 0.45
CA ALA A 146 -12.87 -9.35 -0.31
C ALA A 146 -12.10 -10.15 -1.38
N PRO A 147 -12.00 -9.67 -2.63
CA PRO A 147 -11.15 -10.27 -3.64
C PRO A 147 -9.70 -10.33 -3.16
N ALA A 148 -9.09 -11.51 -3.20
CA ALA A 148 -7.71 -11.67 -2.74
C ALA A 148 -7.04 -12.92 -3.34
N PRO A 149 -5.70 -12.90 -3.53
CA PRO A 149 -4.92 -14.02 -4.04
C PRO A 149 -5.07 -15.31 -3.24
N HIS A 150 -4.96 -16.45 -3.91
CA HIS A 150 -4.61 -17.72 -3.28
C HIS A 150 -3.09 -17.81 -3.09
N VAL A 151 -2.67 -18.57 -2.08
CA VAL A 151 -1.25 -18.80 -1.80
C VAL A 151 -1.00 -20.25 -1.49
N GLY A 152 -0.10 -20.85 -2.26
CA GLY A 152 0.47 -22.20 -2.02
C GLY A 152 1.95 -22.11 -1.65
N HIS A 153 2.61 -23.26 -1.61
CA HIS A 153 4.04 -23.36 -1.34
C HIS A 153 4.74 -24.31 -2.31
N ALA A 154 6.00 -24.01 -2.62
CA ALA A 154 6.88 -24.93 -3.35
C ALA A 154 8.30 -24.93 -2.80
N GLU A 155 8.94 -26.10 -2.83
CA GLU A 155 10.41 -26.18 -2.79
C GLU A 155 10.92 -25.85 -4.20
N VAL A 156 11.67 -24.74 -4.31
CA VAL A 156 12.21 -24.26 -5.58
C VAL A 156 13.63 -24.77 -5.75
N PHE A 157 13.90 -25.25 -6.95
CA PHE A 157 15.24 -25.66 -7.42
C PHE A 157 15.63 -24.80 -8.62
N VAL A 158 16.88 -24.37 -8.68
CA VAL A 158 17.43 -23.68 -9.86
C VAL A 158 18.60 -24.50 -10.37
N ASN A 159 18.51 -24.97 -11.61
CA ASN A 159 19.50 -25.86 -12.23
C ASN A 159 19.85 -27.09 -11.36
N GLY A 160 18.85 -27.64 -10.66
CA GLY A 160 19.02 -28.78 -9.75
C GLY A 160 19.49 -28.43 -8.34
N GLU A 161 19.96 -27.22 -8.08
CA GLU A 161 20.30 -26.74 -6.74
C GLU A 161 19.05 -26.30 -5.98
N ARG A 162 18.90 -26.73 -4.71
CA ARG A 162 17.77 -26.34 -3.86
C ARG A 162 17.93 -24.90 -3.38
N PHE A 163 16.98 -24.04 -3.76
CA PHE A 163 16.90 -22.65 -3.29
C PHE A 163 15.99 -22.49 -2.06
N GLY A 164 15.18 -23.48 -1.74
CA GLY A 164 14.40 -23.56 -0.50
C GLY A 164 12.89 -23.44 -0.71
N LEU A 165 12.17 -23.12 0.37
CA LEU A 165 10.71 -23.02 0.39
C LEU A 165 10.26 -21.62 0.01
N TYR A 166 9.37 -21.50 -0.97
CA TYR A 166 8.78 -20.25 -1.45
C TYR A 166 7.26 -20.27 -1.30
N ALA A 167 6.68 -19.10 -1.04
CA ALA A 167 5.24 -18.92 -1.22
C ALA A 167 4.96 -18.66 -2.71
N LEU A 168 3.98 -19.40 -3.24
CA LEU A 168 3.43 -19.23 -4.58
C LEU A 168 2.22 -18.33 -4.48
N VAL A 169 2.34 -17.08 -4.92
CA VAL A 169 1.25 -16.09 -4.81
C VAL A 169 0.58 -15.93 -6.17
N GLU A 170 -0.74 -16.14 -6.16
CA GLU A 170 -1.58 -15.93 -7.34
C GLU A 170 -1.47 -14.48 -7.83
N PRO A 171 -1.31 -14.26 -9.13
CA PRO A 171 -1.36 -12.91 -9.68
C PRO A 171 -2.78 -12.33 -9.63
N ILE A 172 -2.87 -11.00 -9.59
CA ILE A 172 -4.15 -10.30 -9.73
C ILE A 172 -4.43 -10.16 -11.24
N ASP A 173 -4.76 -11.29 -11.85
CA ASP A 173 -5.12 -11.40 -13.27
C ASP A 173 -6.18 -12.51 -13.47
N GLY A 174 -6.33 -12.99 -14.68
CA GLY A 174 -7.27 -13.99 -15.17
C GLY A 174 -8.07 -14.80 -14.15
N PRO A 175 -7.51 -15.84 -13.50
CA PRO A 175 -8.29 -16.71 -12.60
C PRO A 175 -8.83 -16.00 -11.35
N LEU A 176 -8.06 -15.12 -10.72
CA LEU A 176 -8.52 -14.35 -9.56
C LEU A 176 -9.70 -13.45 -9.97
N LEU A 177 -9.53 -12.70 -11.04
CA LEU A 177 -10.55 -11.76 -11.50
C LEU A 177 -11.82 -12.48 -11.95
N ALA A 178 -11.68 -13.62 -12.67
CA ALA A 178 -12.81 -14.41 -13.14
C ALA A 178 -13.68 -15.03 -12.02
N ARG A 179 -13.09 -15.34 -10.85
CA ARG A 179 -13.87 -15.87 -9.71
C ARG A 179 -14.43 -14.77 -8.80
N SER A 180 -13.91 -13.55 -8.89
CA SER A 180 -14.28 -12.45 -8.01
C SER A 180 -15.23 -11.45 -8.68
N PHE A 181 -15.28 -11.45 -10.00
CA PHE A 181 -16.04 -10.48 -10.80
C PHE A 181 -16.70 -11.16 -11.99
N ASP A 182 -17.89 -10.70 -12.34
CA ASP A 182 -18.66 -11.30 -13.45
C ASP A 182 -18.12 -10.93 -14.84
N THR A 183 -17.29 -9.90 -14.92
CA THR A 183 -16.77 -9.38 -16.17
C THR A 183 -15.24 -9.37 -16.21
N LYS A 184 -14.69 -9.36 -17.43
CA LYS A 184 -13.24 -9.23 -17.62
C LYS A 184 -12.77 -7.84 -17.20
N ALA A 185 -11.63 -7.83 -16.51
CA ALA A 185 -10.93 -6.63 -16.09
C ALA A 185 -10.92 -5.56 -17.17
N THR A 186 -11.18 -4.34 -16.76
CA THR A 186 -11.00 -3.20 -17.62
C THR A 186 -9.67 -2.53 -17.30
N VAL A 187 -9.38 -2.28 -16.01
CA VAL A 187 -8.13 -1.63 -15.60
C VAL A 187 -7.71 -2.12 -14.21
N VAL A 188 -6.42 -2.28 -14.00
CA VAL A 188 -5.80 -2.53 -12.69
C VAL A 188 -4.70 -1.51 -12.46
N TYR A 189 -4.77 -0.79 -11.35
CA TYR A 189 -3.72 0.10 -10.89
C TYR A 189 -3.01 -0.45 -9.66
N GLU A 190 -1.70 -0.32 -9.60
CA GLU A 190 -0.87 -0.51 -8.41
C GLU A 190 -0.66 0.84 -7.73
N GLY A 191 -1.02 0.92 -6.44
CA GLY A 191 -0.59 2.01 -5.59
C GLY A 191 0.84 1.75 -5.15
N ASP A 192 1.78 2.58 -5.56
CA ASP A 192 3.13 2.56 -5.01
C ASP A 192 3.14 3.23 -3.63
N TYR A 193 4.26 3.18 -2.91
CA TYR A 193 4.34 3.62 -1.52
C TYR A 193 3.87 5.08 -1.35
N GLY A 194 2.82 5.26 -0.56
CA GLY A 194 2.22 6.57 -0.32
C GLY A 194 1.22 7.05 -1.37
N CYS A 195 1.09 6.37 -2.52
CA CYS A 195 0.11 6.73 -3.54
C CYS A 195 -1.31 6.31 -3.14
N ASP A 196 -2.26 7.23 -3.26
CA ASP A 196 -3.68 6.97 -3.04
C ASP A 196 -4.51 7.75 -4.09
N VAL A 197 -5.80 7.69 -4.00
CA VAL A 197 -6.74 8.34 -4.95
C VAL A 197 -6.82 9.87 -4.78
N TYR A 198 -5.72 10.53 -4.45
CA TYR A 198 -5.62 11.99 -4.47
C TYR A 198 -5.43 12.51 -5.91
N PRO A 199 -5.88 13.74 -6.21
CA PRO A 199 -5.73 14.29 -7.58
C PRO A 199 -4.29 14.34 -8.09
N GLY A 200 -3.30 14.56 -7.21
CA GLY A 200 -1.88 14.55 -7.54
C GLY A 200 -1.33 13.15 -7.83
N ASP A 201 -1.79 12.13 -7.11
CA ASP A 201 -1.28 10.78 -7.16
C ASP A 201 -1.73 9.98 -8.40
N VAL A 202 -2.81 10.43 -9.05
CA VAL A 202 -3.43 9.72 -10.19
C VAL A 202 -2.41 9.39 -11.29
N TRP A 203 -1.44 10.25 -11.53
CA TRP A 203 -0.42 10.07 -12.56
C TRP A 203 0.76 9.18 -12.10
N GLY A 204 1.03 9.11 -10.81
CA GLY A 204 2.08 8.29 -10.21
C GLY A 204 1.69 6.81 -10.04
N MET A 205 0.39 6.48 -9.96
CA MET A 205 -0.05 5.09 -9.85
C MET A 205 0.29 4.28 -11.11
N GLU A 206 0.93 3.13 -10.97
CA GLU A 206 1.28 2.26 -12.09
C GLU A 206 0.03 1.52 -12.61
N MET A 207 -0.19 1.53 -13.93
CA MET A 207 -1.25 0.74 -14.55
C MET A 207 -0.70 -0.66 -14.91
N ASP A 208 -1.08 -1.67 -14.14
CA ASP A 208 -0.64 -3.06 -14.32
C ASP A 208 -1.30 -3.73 -15.53
N GLU A 209 -2.59 -3.46 -15.75
CA GLU A 209 -3.38 -4.04 -16.87
C GLU A 209 -4.46 -3.06 -17.33
N GLY A 210 -4.87 -3.21 -18.60
CA GLY A 210 -5.99 -2.51 -19.20
C GLY A 210 -5.60 -1.27 -19.99
N ASP A 211 -6.59 -0.44 -20.26
CA ASP A 211 -6.46 0.82 -20.99
C ASP A 211 -7.37 1.86 -20.34
N ASP A 212 -6.78 2.90 -19.79
CA ASP A 212 -7.48 4.06 -19.24
C ASP A 212 -6.85 5.34 -19.78
N PRO A 213 -7.23 5.74 -21.00
CA PRO A 213 -6.67 6.90 -21.65
C PRO A 213 -6.77 8.15 -20.77
N GLN A 214 -5.63 8.83 -20.58
CA GLN A 214 -5.52 10.01 -19.72
C GLN A 214 -5.97 9.75 -18.27
N ARG A 215 -5.99 8.49 -17.83
CA ARG A 215 -6.43 8.07 -16.49
C ARG A 215 -7.83 8.60 -16.12
N ALA A 216 -8.73 8.60 -17.08
CA ALA A 216 -10.05 9.23 -16.96
C ALA A 216 -10.89 8.59 -15.87
N HIS A 217 -10.88 7.26 -15.77
CA HIS A 217 -11.63 6.52 -14.73
C HIS A 217 -11.02 6.72 -13.35
N LEU A 218 -9.69 6.60 -13.21
CA LEU A 218 -9.00 6.84 -11.94
C LEU A 218 -9.16 8.30 -11.49
N GLY A 219 -9.06 9.25 -12.42
CA GLY A 219 -9.31 10.66 -12.15
C GLY A 219 -10.76 10.96 -11.73
N ALA A 220 -11.74 10.23 -12.27
CA ALA A 220 -13.13 10.33 -11.83
C ALA A 220 -13.31 9.85 -10.39
N LEU A 221 -12.73 8.69 -10.01
CA LEU A 221 -12.72 8.21 -8.63
C LEU A 221 -12.05 9.22 -7.69
N SER A 222 -10.89 9.74 -8.10
CA SER A 222 -10.16 10.73 -7.30
C SER A 222 -10.98 11.99 -7.02
N ARG A 223 -11.65 12.55 -8.02
CA ARG A 223 -12.53 13.71 -7.82
C ARG A 223 -13.72 13.37 -6.92
N ALA A 224 -14.35 12.23 -7.16
CA ALA A 224 -15.53 11.79 -6.41
C ALA A 224 -15.19 11.47 -4.94
N ALA A 225 -13.95 11.07 -4.63
CA ALA A 225 -13.50 10.80 -3.26
C ALA A 225 -13.52 12.03 -2.31
N SER A 226 -13.83 13.23 -2.82
CA SER A 226 -14.11 14.43 -2.02
C SER A 226 -15.60 14.58 -1.68
N ASN A 227 -16.48 13.74 -2.23
CA ASN A 227 -17.91 13.74 -1.92
C ASN A 227 -18.18 12.89 -0.67
N PRO A 228 -19.38 12.99 -0.06
CA PRO A 228 -19.79 12.10 1.01
C PRO A 228 -19.58 10.62 0.63
N PRO A 229 -18.94 9.79 1.46
CA PRO A 229 -18.46 8.46 1.08
C PRO A 229 -19.59 7.50 0.69
N MET A 230 -20.80 7.64 1.28
CA MET A 230 -21.94 6.82 0.92
C MET A 230 -22.39 7.03 -0.53
N THR A 231 -22.16 8.20 -1.12
CA THR A 231 -22.47 8.45 -2.55
C THR A 231 -21.56 7.67 -3.50
N LEU A 232 -20.38 7.25 -3.02
CA LEU A 232 -19.47 6.38 -3.76
C LEU A 232 -19.86 4.90 -3.67
N LEU A 233 -20.65 4.53 -2.66
CA LEU A 233 -20.98 3.16 -2.30
C LEU A 233 -22.40 2.76 -2.70
N GLU A 234 -23.31 3.72 -2.88
CA GLU A 234 -24.73 3.50 -3.12
C GLU A 234 -25.28 4.34 -4.27
N GLY A 235 -26.41 3.89 -4.84
CA GLY A 235 -27.11 4.56 -5.93
C GLY A 235 -26.50 4.32 -7.32
N ASP A 236 -27.11 4.96 -8.32
CA ASP A 236 -26.74 4.80 -9.74
C ASP A 236 -25.36 5.39 -10.08
N GLY A 237 -24.88 6.31 -9.25
CA GLY A 237 -23.56 6.94 -9.38
C GLY A 237 -22.43 6.28 -8.57
N ALA A 238 -22.70 5.14 -7.93
CA ALA A 238 -21.72 4.46 -7.09
C ALA A 238 -20.48 4.05 -7.89
N LEU A 239 -19.31 4.46 -7.41
CA LEU A 239 -18.01 4.16 -8.01
C LEU A 239 -17.25 3.04 -7.29
N LEU A 240 -17.66 2.66 -6.08
CA LEU A 240 -17.05 1.58 -5.31
C LEU A 240 -17.99 0.38 -5.24
N HIS A 241 -17.41 -0.81 -5.27
CA HIS A 241 -18.14 -2.03 -4.95
C HIS A 241 -18.32 -2.13 -3.44
N ARG A 242 -19.52 -1.82 -2.93
CA ARG A 242 -19.81 -1.66 -1.50
C ARG A 242 -19.35 -2.83 -0.64
N GLU A 243 -19.75 -4.05 -1.00
CA GLU A 243 -19.40 -5.25 -0.23
C GLU A 243 -17.89 -5.50 -0.20
N HIS A 244 -17.21 -5.33 -1.34
CA HIS A 244 -15.77 -5.49 -1.41
C HIS A 244 -15.04 -4.44 -0.57
N PHE A 245 -15.51 -3.18 -0.59
CA PHE A 245 -14.91 -2.09 0.18
C PHE A 245 -14.94 -2.38 1.68
N PHE A 246 -16.12 -2.64 2.24
CA PHE A 246 -16.25 -2.91 3.66
C PHE A 246 -15.58 -4.23 4.08
N SER A 247 -15.64 -5.28 3.25
CA SER A 247 -14.94 -6.54 3.49
C SER A 247 -13.42 -6.37 3.48
N PHE A 248 -12.90 -5.52 2.59
CA PHE A 248 -11.48 -5.18 2.52
C PHE A 248 -11.04 -4.44 3.80
N LEU A 249 -11.77 -3.41 4.25
CA LEU A 249 -11.46 -2.69 5.49
C LEU A 249 -11.48 -3.64 6.69
N ALA A 250 -12.53 -4.44 6.84
CA ALA A 250 -12.67 -5.39 7.93
C ALA A 250 -11.53 -6.42 7.96
N ALA A 251 -11.15 -6.94 6.78
CA ALA A 251 -10.04 -7.89 6.67
C ALA A 251 -8.68 -7.24 6.97
N SER A 252 -8.43 -6.03 6.49
CA SER A 252 -7.20 -5.27 6.78
C SER A 252 -7.05 -5.01 8.28
N ILE A 253 -8.11 -4.59 8.94
CA ILE A 253 -8.14 -4.36 10.40
C ILE A 253 -7.91 -5.67 11.16
N TRP A 254 -8.66 -6.72 10.82
CA TRP A 254 -8.53 -8.00 11.52
C TRP A 254 -7.13 -8.60 11.36
N THR A 255 -6.57 -8.55 10.16
CA THR A 255 -5.23 -9.08 9.88
C THR A 255 -4.11 -8.19 10.40
N GLY A 256 -4.42 -6.98 10.86
CA GLY A 256 -3.40 -6.03 11.27
C GLY A 256 -2.46 -5.69 10.11
N ASP A 257 -3.03 -5.43 8.92
CA ASP A 257 -2.29 -5.09 7.70
C ASP A 257 -1.77 -3.65 7.74
N PHE A 258 -0.76 -3.45 8.59
CA PHE A 258 -0.18 -2.12 8.81
C PHE A 258 0.70 -1.63 7.64
N ASP A 259 1.15 -2.54 6.77
CA ASP A 259 2.02 -2.23 5.61
C ASP A 259 1.19 -2.15 4.30
N GLY A 260 -0.14 -2.12 4.42
CA GLY A 260 -1.09 -2.10 3.31
C GLY A 260 -1.73 -0.74 3.08
N TYR A 261 -3.01 -0.74 2.74
CA TYR A 261 -3.80 0.47 2.45
C TYR A 261 -3.84 1.49 3.61
N ARG A 262 -3.48 1.07 4.82
CA ARG A 262 -3.28 1.99 5.94
C ARG A 262 -2.33 3.14 5.60
N HIS A 263 -1.33 2.89 4.76
CA HIS A 263 -0.33 3.86 4.33
C HIS A 263 -0.34 4.12 2.82
N GLY A 264 -1.44 3.81 2.13
CA GLY A 264 -1.47 3.92 0.67
C GLY A 264 -0.44 3.01 -0.01
N HIS A 265 -0.26 1.77 0.48
CA HIS A 265 0.75 0.83 0.01
C HIS A 265 0.19 -0.58 -0.13
N ASN A 266 0.84 -1.44 -0.91
CA ASN A 266 0.50 -2.87 -1.03
C ASN A 266 -0.99 -3.14 -1.30
N TYR A 267 -1.59 -2.42 -2.23
CA TYR A 267 -2.95 -2.66 -2.70
C TYR A 267 -3.06 -2.47 -4.21
N ARG A 268 -4.13 -2.98 -4.77
CA ARG A 268 -4.52 -2.73 -6.16
C ARG A 268 -5.91 -2.14 -6.20
N LEU A 269 -6.12 -1.22 -7.13
CA LEU A 269 -7.44 -0.76 -7.55
C LEU A 269 -7.83 -1.48 -8.83
N TYR A 270 -8.94 -2.20 -8.79
CA TYR A 270 -9.51 -2.90 -9.93
C TYR A 270 -10.82 -2.24 -10.34
N LEU A 271 -10.93 -1.84 -11.59
CA LEU A 271 -12.17 -1.36 -12.20
C LEU A 271 -12.88 -2.51 -12.90
N ASP A 272 -14.05 -2.89 -12.42
CA ASP A 272 -14.93 -3.85 -13.08
C ASP A 272 -15.64 -3.20 -14.27
N GLY A 273 -15.34 -3.65 -15.48
CA GLY A 273 -15.89 -3.10 -16.72
C GLY A 273 -17.38 -3.33 -16.92
N GLY A 274 -17.99 -4.30 -16.21
CA GLY A 274 -19.41 -4.57 -16.29
C GLY A 274 -20.25 -3.63 -15.43
N THR A 275 -19.74 -3.29 -14.26
CA THR A 275 -20.43 -2.44 -13.28
C THR A 275 -19.92 -1.00 -13.24
N GLY A 276 -18.73 -0.74 -13.76
CA GLY A 276 -18.06 0.55 -13.65
C GLY A 276 -17.58 0.87 -12.22
N ARG A 277 -17.52 -0.14 -11.34
CA ARG A 277 -17.18 0.04 -9.92
C ARG A 277 -15.78 -0.44 -9.61
N TRP A 278 -15.12 0.28 -8.71
CA TRP A 278 -13.79 -0.05 -8.21
C TRP A 278 -13.84 -0.97 -7.00
N SER A 279 -12.85 -1.84 -6.92
CA SER A 279 -12.58 -2.69 -5.75
C SER A 279 -11.13 -2.56 -5.33
N LEU A 280 -10.89 -2.56 -4.01
CA LEU A 280 -9.56 -2.69 -3.43
C LEU A 280 -9.20 -4.17 -3.34
N ILE A 281 -8.00 -4.53 -3.77
CA ILE A 281 -7.46 -5.90 -3.68
C ILE A 281 -6.13 -5.83 -2.91
N PRO A 282 -5.96 -6.61 -1.82
CA PRO A 282 -4.73 -6.58 -1.03
C PRO A 282 -3.56 -7.20 -1.76
N TRP A 283 -2.35 -6.74 -1.47
CA TRP A 283 -1.08 -7.28 -1.95
C TRP A 283 -0.02 -7.28 -0.85
N GLY A 284 1.02 -8.15 -0.95
CA GLY A 284 2.19 -8.08 -0.09
C GLY A 284 1.93 -8.29 1.42
N LEU A 285 1.07 -9.23 1.81
CA LEU A 285 0.65 -9.46 3.20
C LEU A 285 1.65 -10.26 4.07
N ASP A 286 2.91 -10.36 3.69
CA ASP A 286 3.95 -11.10 4.42
C ASP A 286 4.31 -10.47 5.79
N ARG A 287 3.92 -9.22 6.03
CA ARG A 287 4.08 -8.50 7.30
C ARG A 287 2.79 -8.40 8.13
N ALA A 288 1.65 -8.86 7.64
CA ALA A 288 0.37 -8.90 8.35
C ALA A 288 0.40 -9.88 9.55
N LEU A 289 -0.66 -9.89 10.36
CA LEU A 289 -0.84 -10.76 11.53
C LEU A 289 0.27 -10.62 12.58
N LYS A 290 0.76 -9.39 12.77
CA LYS A 290 1.88 -9.08 13.66
C LYS A 290 1.56 -7.94 14.63
N ARG A 291 0.76 -6.99 14.20
CA ARG A 291 0.33 -5.82 14.98
C ARG A 291 -1.19 -5.81 15.04
N GLU A 292 -1.73 -5.36 16.14
CA GLU A 292 -3.15 -5.10 16.25
C GLU A 292 -3.44 -3.69 15.74
N LEU A 293 -4.45 -3.56 14.90
CA LEU A 293 -4.99 -2.29 14.45
C LEU A 293 -6.33 -2.08 15.16
N GLY A 294 -6.62 -0.86 15.56
CA GLY A 294 -7.95 -0.47 16.04
C GLY A 294 -9.01 -0.54 14.94
N PRO A 295 -10.30 -0.49 15.28
CA PRO A 295 -11.39 -0.62 14.31
C PRO A 295 -11.38 0.41 13.18
N TYR A 296 -10.73 1.55 13.39
CA TYR A 296 -10.67 2.68 12.44
C TYR A 296 -9.24 3.01 12.00
N ASP A 297 -8.24 2.19 12.32
CA ASP A 297 -6.83 2.46 12.08
C ASP A 297 -6.40 2.10 10.63
N ILE A 298 -7.13 2.61 9.64
CA ILE A 298 -6.74 2.59 8.22
C ILE A 298 -6.80 4.02 7.67
N HIS A 299 -5.67 4.51 7.19
CA HIS A 299 -5.47 5.92 6.87
C HIS A 299 -5.52 6.23 5.35
N GLY A 300 -5.78 5.23 4.50
CA GLY A 300 -6.05 5.46 3.09
C GLY A 300 -7.25 6.39 2.90
N ARG A 301 -7.21 7.21 1.86
CA ARG A 301 -8.16 8.31 1.64
C ARG A 301 -9.64 7.90 1.72
N LEU A 302 -10.00 6.81 1.05
CA LEU A 302 -11.40 6.33 1.04
C LEU A 302 -11.83 5.82 2.42
N ALA A 303 -10.92 5.15 3.15
CA ALA A 303 -11.18 4.66 4.50
C ALA A 303 -11.35 5.82 5.50
N ARG A 304 -10.45 6.82 5.46
CA ARG A 304 -10.55 8.01 6.30
C ARG A 304 -11.84 8.79 6.08
N ALA A 305 -12.21 8.98 4.81
CA ALA A 305 -13.49 9.63 4.48
C ALA A 305 -14.68 8.84 5.06
N CYS A 306 -14.65 7.51 4.97
CA CYS A 306 -15.69 6.64 5.54
C CYS A 306 -15.74 6.74 7.07
N PHE A 307 -14.60 6.71 7.74
CA PHE A 307 -14.56 6.75 9.21
C PHE A 307 -14.94 8.12 9.79
N ALA A 308 -14.76 9.20 9.02
CA ALA A 308 -15.23 10.54 9.38
C ALA A 308 -16.74 10.75 9.16
N ASP A 309 -17.40 9.93 8.32
CA ASP A 309 -18.83 9.99 8.04
C ASP A 309 -19.59 9.03 8.93
N ALA A 310 -20.56 9.53 9.69
CA ALA A 310 -21.34 8.75 10.66
C ALA A 310 -21.99 7.51 10.03
N THR A 311 -22.65 7.67 8.88
CA THR A 311 -23.38 6.59 8.21
C THR A 311 -22.42 5.52 7.71
N CYS A 312 -21.34 5.92 7.06
CA CYS A 312 -20.32 4.99 6.54
C CYS A 312 -19.61 4.26 7.68
N ARG A 313 -19.28 4.95 8.76
CA ARG A 313 -18.64 4.36 9.94
C ARG A 313 -19.53 3.32 10.61
N LEU A 314 -20.83 3.60 10.77
CA LEU A 314 -21.79 2.64 11.30
C LEU A 314 -21.92 1.38 10.43
N GLU A 315 -21.95 1.53 9.11
CA GLU A 315 -21.94 0.39 8.19
C GLU A 315 -20.66 -0.43 8.29
N HIS A 316 -19.51 0.24 8.53
CA HIS A 316 -18.26 -0.44 8.82
C HIS A 316 -18.32 -1.27 10.11
N VAL A 317 -18.87 -0.70 11.20
CA VAL A 317 -19.05 -1.41 12.48
C VAL A 317 -19.94 -2.65 12.31
N LYS A 318 -21.08 -2.54 11.64
CA LYS A 318 -21.96 -3.67 11.31
C LYS A 318 -21.22 -4.75 10.50
N THR A 319 -20.41 -4.32 9.54
CA THR A 319 -19.60 -5.24 8.74
C THR A 319 -18.53 -5.93 9.59
N MET A 320 -17.87 -5.21 10.49
CA MET A 320 -16.90 -5.79 11.43
C MET A 320 -17.54 -6.85 12.33
N HIS A 321 -18.72 -6.61 12.90
CA HIS A 321 -19.45 -7.63 13.68
C HIS A 321 -19.78 -8.87 12.84
N SER A 322 -20.29 -8.68 11.63
CA SER A 322 -20.53 -9.79 10.68
C SER A 322 -19.25 -10.55 10.35
N ALA A 323 -18.15 -9.84 10.14
CA ALA A 323 -16.83 -10.41 9.88
C ALA A 323 -16.35 -11.27 11.05
N LEU A 324 -16.45 -10.78 12.29
CA LEU A 324 -16.08 -11.53 13.48
C LEU A 324 -16.91 -12.82 13.64
N HIS A 325 -18.20 -12.76 13.28
CA HIS A 325 -19.05 -13.95 13.27
C HIS A 325 -18.67 -14.96 12.17
N LYS A 326 -18.35 -14.49 10.96
CA LYS A 326 -17.86 -15.35 9.87
C LYS A 326 -16.53 -16.01 10.23
N LEU A 327 -15.58 -15.27 10.81
CA LEU A 327 -14.26 -15.77 11.18
C LEU A 327 -14.31 -16.74 12.37
N ALA A 328 -15.29 -16.62 13.26
CA ALA A 328 -15.50 -17.61 14.34
C ALA A 328 -15.82 -19.01 13.80
N LYS A 329 -16.41 -19.09 12.57
CA LYS A 329 -16.68 -20.37 11.89
C LYS A 329 -15.46 -20.95 11.18
N LEU A 330 -14.43 -20.12 10.94
CA LEU A 330 -13.19 -20.50 10.32
C LEU A 330 -12.16 -20.76 11.42
N ASP A 331 -11.98 -22.02 11.81
CA ASP A 331 -11.00 -22.39 12.85
C ASP A 331 -9.57 -22.07 12.37
N LEU A 332 -9.22 -20.76 12.44
CA LEU A 332 -7.91 -20.26 12.02
C LEU A 332 -6.75 -20.86 12.83
N PRO A 333 -6.86 -21.11 14.15
CA PRO A 333 -5.83 -21.82 14.87
C PRO A 333 -5.59 -23.25 14.36
N ALA A 334 -6.64 -24.03 14.12
CA ALA A 334 -6.50 -25.37 13.55
C ALA A 334 -5.94 -25.34 12.12
N LEU A 335 -6.39 -24.40 11.29
CA LEU A 335 -5.83 -24.19 9.96
C LEU A 335 -4.34 -23.84 10.02
N PHE A 336 -3.94 -22.95 10.93
CA PHE A 336 -2.53 -22.59 11.13
C PHE A 336 -1.69 -23.81 11.53
N ASP A 337 -2.17 -24.62 12.47
CA ASP A 337 -1.48 -25.84 12.93
C ASP A 337 -1.31 -26.84 11.77
N GLN A 338 -2.37 -27.03 10.96
CA GLN A 338 -2.36 -27.88 9.75
C GLN A 338 -1.35 -27.39 8.70
N LEU A 339 -1.37 -26.10 8.36
CA LEU A 339 -0.44 -25.51 7.39
C LEU A 339 1.00 -25.56 7.90
N SER A 340 1.21 -25.30 9.20
CA SER A 340 2.52 -25.39 9.84
C SER A 340 3.12 -26.79 9.71
N ALA A 341 2.31 -27.83 9.93
CA ALA A 341 2.75 -29.22 9.79
C ALA A 341 3.10 -29.55 8.33
N LYS A 342 2.27 -29.11 7.35
CA LYS A 342 2.49 -29.36 5.92
C LYS A 342 3.82 -28.81 5.41
N ILE A 343 4.22 -27.60 5.82
CA ILE A 343 5.45 -26.98 5.32
C ILE A 343 6.70 -27.31 6.14
N GLU A 344 6.57 -27.93 7.32
CA GLU A 344 7.70 -28.06 8.27
C GLU A 344 8.88 -28.84 7.70
N ALA A 345 8.64 -29.92 6.98
CA ALA A 345 9.70 -30.73 6.38
C ALA A 345 10.51 -29.90 5.36
N ALA A 346 9.85 -29.19 4.45
CA ALA A 346 10.47 -28.33 3.46
C ALA A 346 11.16 -27.12 4.10
N ALA A 347 10.51 -26.48 5.08
CA ALA A 347 11.09 -25.37 5.85
C ALA A 347 12.36 -25.78 6.62
N SER A 348 12.42 -27.01 7.11
CA SER A 348 13.61 -27.51 7.82
C SER A 348 14.78 -27.80 6.88
N ARG A 349 14.51 -28.22 5.65
CA ARG A 349 15.53 -28.44 4.61
C ARG A 349 16.01 -27.17 3.92
N ASP A 350 15.32 -26.04 4.10
CA ASP A 350 15.69 -24.76 3.49
C ASP A 350 16.92 -24.17 4.15
N GLY A 351 18.08 -24.33 3.52
CA GLY A 351 19.37 -23.79 3.98
C GLY A 351 19.56 -22.29 3.70
N ARG A 352 18.76 -21.70 2.78
CA ARG A 352 18.87 -20.29 2.37
C ARG A 352 17.91 -19.35 3.10
N LYS A 353 17.07 -19.86 4.02
CA LYS A 353 16.18 -19.01 4.81
C LYS A 353 16.97 -18.14 5.81
N PRO A 354 16.62 -16.86 5.98
CA PRO A 354 17.35 -15.95 6.88
C PRO A 354 17.10 -16.23 8.37
N HIS A 355 16.09 -17.06 8.69
CA HIS A 355 15.65 -17.29 10.06
C HIS A 355 15.76 -18.75 10.46
N GLY A 356 16.58 -19.02 11.50
CA GLY A 356 16.75 -20.38 12.05
C GLY A 356 15.48 -20.94 12.72
N LYS A 357 15.48 -22.25 12.99
CA LYS A 357 14.34 -22.99 13.59
C LYS A 357 13.83 -22.34 14.88
N LYS A 358 14.72 -21.91 15.79
CA LYS A 358 14.34 -21.27 17.07
C LYS A 358 13.50 -20.00 16.86
N ARG A 359 13.92 -19.11 15.94
CA ARG A 359 13.17 -17.89 15.60
C ARG A 359 11.85 -18.22 14.94
N ARG A 360 11.83 -19.16 13.99
CA ARG A 360 10.60 -19.61 13.32
C ARG A 360 9.56 -20.11 14.34
N MET A 361 9.96 -20.99 15.26
CA MET A 361 9.05 -21.51 16.28
C MET A 361 8.51 -20.41 17.23
N LYS A 362 9.39 -19.49 17.66
CA LYS A 362 8.98 -18.33 18.47
C LYS A 362 7.95 -17.45 17.76
N GLU A 363 8.20 -17.11 16.49
CA GLU A 363 7.29 -16.25 15.73
C GLU A 363 5.99 -16.97 15.36
N ARG A 364 6.01 -18.29 15.12
CA ARG A 364 4.80 -19.10 14.95
C ARG A 364 3.95 -19.13 16.22
N ALA A 365 4.56 -19.24 17.39
CA ALA A 365 3.81 -19.18 18.66
C ALA A 365 3.12 -17.81 18.83
N LYS A 366 3.81 -16.70 18.49
CA LYS A 366 3.20 -15.36 18.51
C LYS A 366 2.06 -15.24 17.50
N LEU A 367 2.25 -15.72 16.28
CA LEU A 367 1.22 -15.71 15.25
C LEU A 367 -0.01 -16.51 15.68
N ARG A 368 0.19 -17.69 16.26
CA ARG A 368 -0.91 -18.51 16.79
C ARG A 368 -1.66 -17.81 17.91
N ALA A 369 -0.95 -17.16 18.84
CA ALA A 369 -1.58 -16.35 19.89
C ALA A 369 -2.41 -15.21 19.30
N PHE A 370 -1.84 -14.45 18.36
CA PHE A 370 -2.53 -13.36 17.67
C PHE A 370 -3.86 -13.84 17.05
N ILE A 371 -3.84 -14.88 16.21
CA ILE A 371 -5.06 -15.38 15.54
C ILE A 371 -6.09 -15.96 16.54
N SER A 372 -5.64 -16.42 17.71
CA SER A 372 -6.54 -16.96 18.72
C SER A 372 -7.27 -15.87 19.53
N SER A 373 -6.62 -14.73 19.80
CA SER A 373 -7.19 -13.64 20.62
C SER A 373 -7.83 -12.52 19.81
N ARG A 374 -7.43 -12.35 18.54
CA ARG A 374 -7.76 -11.15 17.75
C ARG A 374 -9.24 -10.81 17.65
N SER A 375 -10.09 -11.83 17.47
CA SER A 375 -11.54 -11.61 17.37
C SER A 375 -12.15 -11.15 18.68
N GLU A 376 -11.61 -11.58 19.83
CA GLU A 376 -12.06 -11.14 21.14
C GLU A 376 -11.64 -9.70 21.42
N THR A 377 -10.38 -9.36 21.14
CA THR A 377 -9.89 -7.98 21.23
C THR A 377 -10.78 -7.02 20.45
N LEU A 378 -11.08 -7.34 19.18
CA LEU A 378 -11.93 -6.48 18.34
C LEU A 378 -13.38 -6.41 18.84
N ARG A 379 -13.95 -7.49 19.40
CA ARG A 379 -15.28 -7.41 20.01
C ARG A 379 -15.32 -6.44 21.17
N GLY A 380 -14.27 -6.44 22.00
CA GLY A 380 -14.15 -5.47 23.10
C GLY A 380 -14.10 -4.02 22.60
N GLN A 381 -13.34 -3.77 21.52
CA GLN A 381 -13.22 -2.44 20.88
C GLN A 381 -14.47 -1.98 20.13
N LEU A 382 -15.38 -2.90 19.78
CA LEU A 382 -16.62 -2.65 19.07
C LEU A 382 -17.83 -2.84 19.99
N SER A 383 -17.66 -2.68 21.30
CA SER A 383 -18.72 -2.89 22.30
C SER A 383 -19.87 -1.89 22.25
N CYS A 384 -19.72 -0.84 21.45
CA CYS A 384 -20.76 0.13 21.10
C CYS A 384 -21.94 -0.47 20.30
N TRP A 385 -21.80 -1.68 19.78
CA TRP A 385 -22.83 -2.35 18.97
C TRP A 385 -23.20 -3.70 19.60
N ASP A 386 -24.48 -3.90 19.94
CA ASP A 386 -24.96 -5.15 20.56
C ASP A 386 -25.31 -6.26 19.56
N GLY A 387 -25.19 -5.99 18.27
CA GLY A 387 -25.61 -6.87 17.17
C GLY A 387 -26.94 -6.47 16.50
N SER A 388 -27.71 -5.60 17.12
CA SER A 388 -28.99 -5.11 16.64
C SER A 388 -29.12 -3.58 16.64
N GLN A 389 -28.53 -2.93 17.62
CA GLN A 389 -28.57 -1.48 17.79
C GLN A 389 -27.24 -0.94 18.32
N GLU A 390 -27.06 0.35 18.11
CA GLU A 390 -25.99 1.13 18.70
C GLU A 390 -26.28 1.35 20.19
N LEU A 391 -25.24 1.18 21.03
CA LEU A 391 -25.30 1.43 22.46
C LEU A 391 -24.66 2.80 22.72
N ASP A 392 -25.38 3.62 23.42
CA ASP A 392 -24.97 4.92 23.94
C ASP A 392 -25.08 4.80 25.45
N ARG A 393 -23.93 4.68 26.15
CA ARG A 393 -23.91 4.35 27.57
C ARG A 393 -24.02 5.54 28.48
N ASP A 394 -23.49 6.68 28.04
CA ASP A 394 -23.48 7.92 28.81
C ASP A 394 -24.62 8.87 28.42
N GLY A 395 -25.33 8.59 27.30
CA GLY A 395 -26.54 9.27 26.91
C GLY A 395 -26.31 10.60 26.18
N ASP A 396 -25.16 10.77 25.55
CA ASP A 396 -24.84 11.99 24.81
C ASP A 396 -25.33 11.99 23.36
N GLY A 397 -25.88 10.87 22.89
CA GLY A 397 -26.43 10.69 21.53
C GLY A 397 -25.46 10.06 20.54
N PHE A 398 -24.25 9.67 20.98
CA PHE A 398 -23.24 9.03 20.14
C PHE A 398 -22.80 7.69 20.75
N GLY A 399 -23.02 6.60 20.08
CA GLY A 399 -22.58 5.27 20.53
C GLY A 399 -21.27 4.88 19.85
N CYS A 400 -21.34 4.15 18.70
CA CYS A 400 -20.13 3.68 18.00
C CYS A 400 -19.28 4.81 17.37
N LEU A 401 -19.76 6.02 17.41
CA LEU A 401 -19.03 7.20 16.95
C LEU A 401 -18.20 7.83 18.06
N ASP A 402 -18.59 7.56 19.30
CA ASP A 402 -17.94 8.06 20.50
C ASP A 402 -16.61 7.34 20.76
N CYS A 403 -15.59 8.08 21.13
CA CYS A 403 -14.29 7.54 21.51
C CYS A 403 -14.17 7.26 23.01
N ASN A 404 -15.14 7.71 23.81
CA ASN A 404 -15.25 7.41 25.22
C ASN A 404 -16.71 7.36 25.70
N ASP A 405 -17.44 6.31 25.36
CA ASP A 405 -18.83 5.99 25.68
C ASP A 405 -19.12 5.83 27.22
N GLU A 406 -18.29 6.48 28.07
CA GLU A 406 -18.46 6.59 29.52
C GLU A 406 -18.40 8.04 30.02
N ASP A 407 -18.12 9.03 29.14
CA ASP A 407 -18.04 10.46 29.46
C ASP A 407 -18.85 11.30 28.46
N PRO A 408 -20.05 11.79 28.83
CA PRO A 408 -20.92 12.55 27.95
C PRO A 408 -20.37 13.91 27.51
N ALA A 409 -19.14 14.25 27.88
CA ALA A 409 -18.42 15.42 27.37
C ALA A 409 -17.41 15.08 26.26
N VAL A 410 -17.32 13.79 25.86
CA VAL A 410 -16.45 13.27 24.84
C VAL A 410 -17.29 12.62 23.75
N TYR A 411 -17.48 13.29 22.62
CA TYR A 411 -18.27 12.82 21.47
C TYR A 411 -17.83 13.49 20.17
N PRO A 412 -18.10 12.93 19.00
CA PRO A 412 -17.75 13.54 17.72
C PRO A 412 -18.23 14.97 17.55
N GLY A 413 -17.27 15.90 17.46
CA GLY A 413 -17.56 17.34 17.33
C GLY A 413 -17.79 18.06 18.65
N ALA A 414 -17.52 17.44 19.80
CA ALA A 414 -17.51 18.11 21.09
C ALA A 414 -16.43 19.23 21.11
N GLN A 415 -16.57 20.17 22.01
CA GLN A 415 -15.61 21.26 22.14
C GLN A 415 -14.38 20.81 22.94
N GLU A 416 -13.20 20.90 22.33
CA GLU A 416 -11.95 20.63 23.01
C GLU A 416 -11.70 21.60 24.18
N ARG A 417 -11.10 21.08 25.25
CA ARG A 417 -10.58 21.86 26.36
C ARG A 417 -9.07 21.81 26.34
N CYS A 418 -8.47 22.94 26.00
CA CYS A 418 -7.05 23.01 25.73
C CYS A 418 -6.16 22.65 26.92
N GLY A 419 -5.23 21.73 26.71
CA GLY A 419 -4.16 21.40 27.65
C GLY A 419 -4.53 20.32 28.68
N ASP A 420 -5.62 19.59 28.51
CA ASP A 420 -5.97 18.47 29.41
C ASP A 420 -5.68 17.08 28.80
N GLY A 421 -5.27 17.04 27.53
CA GLY A 421 -4.85 15.82 26.85
C GLY A 421 -5.98 14.83 26.55
N VAL A 422 -7.23 15.30 26.54
CA VAL A 422 -8.41 14.49 26.20
C VAL A 422 -8.87 14.86 24.79
N ASP A 423 -8.96 13.88 23.90
CA ASP A 423 -9.56 13.98 22.57
C ASP A 423 -11.09 13.97 22.73
N ARG A 424 -11.70 15.15 22.87
CA ARG A 424 -13.14 15.25 23.11
C ARG A 424 -13.98 15.16 21.87
N ASP A 425 -13.46 15.65 20.76
CA ASP A 425 -14.20 15.65 19.51
C ASP A 425 -14.02 14.36 18.69
N CYS A 426 -13.30 13.38 19.27
CA CYS A 426 -13.03 12.07 18.66
C CYS A 426 -12.35 12.18 17.28
N SER A 427 -11.54 13.20 17.07
CA SER A 427 -10.77 13.43 15.84
C SER A 427 -9.56 12.49 15.72
N GLY A 428 -9.16 11.86 16.83
CA GLY A 428 -7.94 11.06 16.99
C GLY A 428 -6.76 11.85 17.54
N HIS A 429 -6.96 13.13 17.88
CA HIS A 429 -5.93 14.03 18.39
C HIS A 429 -6.49 14.90 19.51
N ALA A 430 -5.97 14.72 20.73
CA ALA A 430 -6.35 15.56 21.86
C ALA A 430 -5.96 17.04 21.62
N ASP A 431 -6.81 17.97 22.07
CA ASP A 431 -6.53 19.41 22.04
C ASP A 431 -6.35 20.02 20.61
N ASP A 432 -6.83 19.37 19.55
CA ASP A 432 -6.51 19.69 18.15
C ASP A 432 -7.44 20.69 17.46
N THR A 433 -8.48 21.17 18.12
CA THR A 433 -9.38 22.16 17.51
C THR A 433 -8.69 23.50 17.32
N GLY A 434 -9.08 24.24 16.29
CA GLY A 434 -8.60 25.58 16.07
C GLY A 434 -8.82 26.55 17.26
N ALA A 435 -9.61 26.15 18.26
CA ALA A 435 -9.81 26.85 19.52
C ALA A 435 -8.63 26.72 20.48
N CYS A 436 -7.93 25.57 20.48
CA CYS A 436 -6.76 25.34 21.33
C CYS A 436 -5.50 25.99 20.79
N GLY A 437 -5.45 26.26 19.50
CA GLY A 437 -4.33 26.93 18.88
C GLY A 437 -3.09 26.05 18.75
N CYS A 438 -2.03 26.65 18.26
CA CYS A 438 -0.72 26.01 18.17
C CYS A 438 0.12 26.40 19.39
N ARG A 439 1.00 25.53 19.83
CA ARG A 439 1.95 25.82 20.91
C ARG A 439 3.04 26.78 20.43
N GLU A 440 3.08 27.95 21.00
CA GLU A 440 4.13 28.92 20.67
C GLU A 440 5.47 28.51 21.28
N VAL A 441 6.52 28.48 20.45
CA VAL A 441 7.88 28.16 20.86
C VAL A 441 8.89 29.09 20.23
N THR A 442 10.07 29.17 20.83
CA THR A 442 11.20 29.94 20.28
C THR A 442 12.38 29.03 20.05
N ALA A 443 12.88 29.00 18.81
CA ALA A 443 14.08 28.28 18.45
C ALA A 443 15.08 29.21 17.81
N GLU A 444 16.27 29.39 18.45
CA GLU A 444 17.36 30.23 17.97
C GLU A 444 16.92 31.66 17.63
N GLY A 445 16.08 32.24 18.49
CA GLY A 445 15.60 33.62 18.36
C GLY A 445 14.44 33.83 17.38
N ALA A 446 14.01 32.83 16.63
CA ALA A 446 12.82 32.88 15.79
C ALA A 446 11.61 32.30 16.51
N ARG A 447 10.43 32.86 16.26
CA ARG A 447 9.16 32.41 16.86
C ARG A 447 8.44 31.45 15.92
N PHE A 448 8.06 30.31 16.47
CA PHE A 448 7.32 29.28 15.79
C PHE A 448 6.06 28.90 16.58
N ALA A 449 5.07 28.38 15.87
CA ALA A 449 3.88 27.80 16.44
C ALA A 449 3.78 26.35 15.97
N LEU A 450 3.84 25.41 16.90
CA LEU A 450 3.69 23.97 16.67
C LEU A 450 2.21 23.62 16.71
N CYS A 451 1.67 23.19 15.59
CA CYS A 451 0.28 22.81 15.40
C CYS A 451 0.22 21.30 15.23
N ASP A 452 -0.18 20.59 16.26
CA ASP A 452 -0.14 19.10 16.33
C ASP A 452 -1.35 18.41 15.73
N PHE A 453 -2.29 19.12 15.18
CA PHE A 453 -3.40 18.58 14.42
C PHE A 453 -3.04 18.42 12.93
N PRO A 454 -3.42 17.28 12.32
CA PRO A 454 -2.97 16.95 10.98
C PRO A 454 -3.70 17.76 9.89
N ARG A 455 -2.92 18.31 8.95
CA ARG A 455 -3.40 19.00 7.75
C ARG A 455 -2.58 18.57 6.54
N SER A 456 -3.18 18.62 5.34
CA SER A 456 -2.37 18.63 4.13
C SER A 456 -1.44 19.85 4.11
N TRP A 457 -0.34 19.77 3.40
CA TRP A 457 0.61 20.88 3.31
C TRP A 457 -0.06 22.21 2.86
N SER A 458 -0.97 22.13 1.90
CA SER A 458 -1.71 23.29 1.39
C SER A 458 -2.66 23.88 2.42
N GLU A 459 -3.36 23.04 3.18
CA GLU A 459 -4.22 23.47 4.29
C GLU A 459 -3.42 24.06 5.44
N ALA A 460 -2.27 23.45 5.78
CA ALA A 460 -1.34 23.96 6.77
C ALA A 460 -0.79 25.36 6.38
N ALA A 461 -0.40 25.52 5.12
CA ALA A 461 0.04 26.81 4.59
C ALA A 461 -1.07 27.88 4.61
N ALA A 462 -2.31 27.49 4.31
CA ALA A 462 -3.48 28.38 4.40
C ALA A 462 -3.78 28.76 5.86
N PHE A 463 -3.71 27.82 6.78
CA PHE A 463 -3.90 28.01 8.21
C PHE A 463 -2.90 29.02 8.80
N CYS A 464 -1.60 28.82 8.54
CA CYS A 464 -0.57 29.78 8.99
C CYS A 464 -0.83 31.18 8.46
N ARG A 465 -1.18 31.30 7.18
CA ARG A 465 -1.46 32.55 6.50
C ARG A 465 -2.66 33.31 7.10
N ALA A 466 -3.73 32.59 7.45
CA ALA A 466 -4.91 33.16 8.10
C ALA A 466 -4.60 33.76 9.47
N ARG A 467 -3.48 33.38 10.09
CA ARG A 467 -2.98 33.89 11.39
C ARG A 467 -1.85 34.91 11.25
N GLY A 468 -1.59 35.42 10.04
CA GLY A 468 -0.51 36.38 9.79
C GLY A 468 0.90 35.78 9.87
N ALA A 469 1.00 34.46 9.82
CA ALA A 469 2.24 33.69 9.82
C ALA A 469 2.47 33.00 8.46
N VAL A 470 3.59 32.33 8.30
CA VAL A 470 3.88 31.47 7.13
C VAL A 470 4.19 30.05 7.57
N LEU A 471 3.98 29.08 6.73
CA LEU A 471 4.49 27.73 7.00
C LEU A 471 6.01 27.78 7.12
N ALA A 472 6.59 27.16 8.15
CA ALA A 472 7.91 27.49 8.65
C ALA A 472 9.02 27.38 7.60
N PHE A 473 9.82 28.42 7.49
CA PHE A 473 11.12 28.39 6.84
C PHE A 473 12.23 28.36 7.89
N LEU A 474 13.34 27.71 7.55
CA LEU A 474 14.47 27.51 8.44
C LEU A 474 15.73 28.12 7.82
N ASP A 475 16.62 28.60 8.67
CA ASP A 475 17.80 29.37 8.25
C ASP A 475 19.13 28.65 8.60
N SER A 476 19.10 27.68 9.50
CA SER A 476 20.31 26.98 9.96
C SER A 476 20.03 25.58 10.51
N LYS A 477 21.08 24.74 10.50
CA LYS A 477 21.03 23.41 11.14
C LYS A 477 20.72 23.47 12.63
N ARG A 478 21.18 24.52 13.30
CA ARG A 478 20.98 24.68 14.73
C ARG A 478 19.51 24.96 15.04
N GLN A 479 18.89 25.85 14.24
CA GLN A 479 17.47 26.14 14.32
C GLN A 479 16.61 24.91 14.01
N ALA A 480 16.93 24.18 12.94
CA ALA A 480 16.21 22.98 12.57
C ALA A 480 16.25 21.90 13.67
N ARG A 481 17.41 21.69 14.31
CA ARG A 481 17.55 20.75 15.42
C ARG A 481 16.81 21.18 16.69
N ALA A 482 16.87 22.47 17.01
CA ALA A 482 16.15 22.99 18.17
C ALA A 482 14.64 22.89 17.98
N LEU A 483 14.15 23.20 16.77
CA LEU A 483 12.74 23.07 16.43
C LEU A 483 12.27 21.61 16.45
N GLN A 484 13.04 20.68 15.89
CA GLN A 484 12.75 19.27 15.92
C GLN A 484 12.59 18.75 17.37
N ALA A 485 13.53 19.09 18.26
CA ALA A 485 13.45 18.66 19.65
C ALA A 485 12.20 19.19 20.36
N LEU A 486 11.75 20.42 20.05
CA LEU A 486 10.53 21.00 20.59
C LEU A 486 9.26 20.35 19.98
N ALA A 487 9.33 19.92 18.72
CA ALA A 487 8.24 19.24 18.04
C ALA A 487 8.08 17.79 18.53
N GLU A 488 9.19 17.07 18.76
CA GLU A 488 9.20 15.71 19.34
C GLU A 488 8.64 15.67 20.78
N ASP A 489 8.80 16.75 21.55
CA ASP A 489 8.16 16.90 22.87
C ASP A 489 6.63 17.03 22.81
N VAL A 490 6.08 17.35 21.63
CA VAL A 490 4.64 17.48 21.39
C VAL A 490 4.10 16.20 20.77
N HIS A 491 4.72 15.73 19.70
CA HIS A 491 4.28 14.55 18.96
C HIS A 491 5.44 13.90 18.18
N GLU A 492 5.57 12.56 18.26
CA GLU A 492 6.58 11.78 17.56
C GLU A 492 6.12 11.45 16.13
N GLU A 493 6.07 12.47 15.25
CA GLU A 493 5.75 12.34 13.83
C GLU A 493 6.58 13.30 12.97
N ASP A 494 6.46 13.18 11.65
CA ASP A 494 6.98 14.18 10.71
C ASP A 494 6.14 15.47 10.78
N TRP A 495 6.76 16.63 10.66
CA TRP A 495 6.10 17.93 10.76
C TRP A 495 6.27 18.74 9.48
N TRP A 496 5.17 19.18 8.86
CA TRP A 496 5.24 20.05 7.69
C TRP A 496 6.01 21.33 7.94
N ILE A 497 6.91 21.66 6.99
CA ILE A 497 7.58 22.97 6.87
C ILE A 497 7.26 23.59 5.52
N GLY A 498 7.58 24.87 5.34
CA GLY A 498 7.21 25.63 4.13
C GLY A 498 8.06 25.36 2.88
N LEU A 499 8.92 24.35 2.90
CA LEU A 499 9.76 23.97 1.77
C LEU A 499 8.99 23.07 0.82
N ASN A 500 9.05 23.34 -0.49
CA ASN A 500 8.40 22.52 -1.53
C ASN A 500 8.99 22.80 -2.92
N ASP A 501 8.82 21.86 -3.87
CA ASP A 501 9.18 22.02 -5.28
C ASP A 501 8.02 21.84 -6.27
N ARG A 502 6.80 21.96 -5.78
CA ARG A 502 5.52 21.91 -6.54
C ARG A 502 5.49 22.75 -7.81
N GLN A 503 6.33 23.79 -7.93
CA GLN A 503 6.40 24.62 -9.13
C GLN A 503 7.36 24.04 -10.17
N LYS A 504 8.41 23.38 -9.73
CA LYS A 504 9.40 22.76 -10.61
C LYS A 504 10.17 21.71 -9.83
N GLU A 505 10.01 20.47 -10.26
CA GLU A 505 10.66 19.30 -9.70
C GLU A 505 12.18 19.48 -9.53
N GLY A 506 12.68 19.11 -8.33
CA GLY A 506 14.08 19.26 -7.93
C GLY A 506 14.52 20.69 -7.56
N GLU A 507 13.63 21.68 -7.68
CA GLU A 507 13.90 23.08 -7.28
C GLU A 507 13.13 23.46 -6.01
N ALA A 508 13.40 22.79 -4.90
CA ALA A 508 12.70 23.06 -3.64
C ALA A 508 12.92 24.50 -3.14
N ARG A 509 11.82 25.20 -2.84
CA ARG A 509 11.80 26.59 -2.37
C ARG A 509 10.85 26.76 -1.18
N TYR A 510 11.20 27.64 -0.27
CA TYR A 510 10.27 28.01 0.80
C TYR A 510 9.16 28.92 0.31
N VAL A 511 7.96 28.70 0.82
CA VAL A 511 6.84 29.61 0.60
C VAL A 511 7.08 30.91 1.33
N GLN A 512 7.01 32.04 0.61
CA GLN A 512 7.13 33.37 1.18
C GLN A 512 8.44 33.64 1.98
N SER A 513 9.54 32.97 1.59
CA SER A 513 10.87 33.22 2.16
C SER A 513 11.95 33.07 1.09
N THR A 514 13.02 33.87 1.25
CA THR A 514 14.23 33.80 0.42
C THR A 514 15.31 32.90 0.99
N SER A 515 15.03 32.20 2.10
CA SER A 515 15.98 31.26 2.69
C SER A 515 16.38 30.17 1.70
N SER A 516 17.69 30.00 1.53
CA SER A 516 18.26 28.92 0.71
C SER A 516 18.68 27.70 1.54
N PHE A 517 18.38 27.69 2.83
CA PHE A 517 18.78 26.62 3.72
C PHE A 517 18.06 25.31 3.39
N ARG A 518 18.84 24.25 3.21
CA ARG A 518 18.37 22.89 2.97
C ARG A 518 19.15 21.93 3.87
N TYR A 519 18.43 20.98 4.51
CA TYR A 519 19.04 20.02 5.42
C TYR A 519 18.38 18.65 5.31
N TRP A 520 18.50 18.07 4.12
CA TRP A 520 17.91 16.78 3.79
C TRP A 520 18.49 15.64 4.62
N ALA A 521 17.69 14.63 4.90
CA ALA A 521 18.13 13.35 5.45
C ALA A 521 18.92 12.55 4.40
N SER A 522 19.55 11.46 4.80
CA SER A 522 20.31 10.63 3.85
C SER A 522 19.37 9.93 2.89
N GLY A 523 19.56 10.17 1.58
CA GLY A 523 18.70 9.64 0.54
C GLY A 523 17.56 10.58 0.13
N GLU A 524 17.37 11.72 0.80
CA GLU A 524 16.37 12.73 0.47
C GLU A 524 17.00 13.93 -0.26
N PRO A 525 16.24 14.71 -1.04
CA PRO A 525 14.90 14.37 -1.52
C PRO A 525 14.99 13.23 -2.52
N ASP A 526 14.05 12.29 -2.52
CA ASP A 526 14.09 11.13 -3.43
C ASP A 526 12.89 11.07 -4.39
N ASP A 527 11.94 12.01 -4.26
CA ASP A 527 10.72 12.10 -5.10
C ASP A 527 10.09 10.72 -5.33
N TYR A 528 10.01 9.93 -4.25
CA TYR A 528 9.60 8.54 -4.33
C TYR A 528 8.13 8.42 -4.74
N ALA A 529 7.88 7.56 -5.72
CA ALA A 529 6.58 7.08 -6.16
C ALA A 529 5.62 8.09 -6.80
N CYS A 530 4.89 8.92 -6.04
CA CYS A 530 3.79 9.73 -6.56
C CYS A 530 4.03 11.24 -6.53
N GLY A 531 5.29 11.66 -6.56
CA GLY A 531 5.66 13.06 -6.46
C GLY A 531 5.62 13.54 -5.01
N GLU A 532 6.75 13.57 -4.36
CA GLU A 532 6.93 14.04 -2.98
C GLU A 532 7.38 15.50 -2.99
N ASP A 533 6.51 16.39 -3.45
CA ASP A 533 6.82 17.81 -3.64
C ASP A 533 6.90 18.65 -2.36
N CYS A 534 6.59 18.12 -1.18
CA CYS A 534 6.46 18.89 0.06
C CYS A 534 7.36 18.37 1.17
N ALA A 535 8.11 19.27 1.82
CA ALA A 535 9.07 18.87 2.82
C ALA A 535 8.54 18.93 4.25
N ALA A 536 8.95 17.94 5.05
CA ALA A 536 8.71 17.85 6.48
C ALA A 536 10.03 17.74 7.27
N LEU A 537 10.02 18.16 8.54
CA LEU A 537 11.00 17.73 9.53
C LEU A 537 10.79 16.23 9.75
N LYS A 538 11.81 15.43 9.49
CA LYS A 538 11.73 13.97 9.61
C LYS A 538 11.88 13.53 11.05
N GLU A 539 10.95 12.71 11.52
CA GLU A 539 11.02 12.07 12.84
C GLU A 539 12.41 11.44 13.07
N ASP A 540 12.96 11.53 14.28
CA ASP A 540 14.26 10.99 14.71
C ASP A 540 15.48 11.40 13.86
N ALA A 541 15.36 12.36 12.98
CA ALA A 541 16.41 12.73 12.03
C ALA A 541 17.26 13.94 12.46
N LYS A 542 17.14 14.43 13.69
CA LYS A 542 17.93 15.54 14.25
C LYS A 542 17.80 16.84 13.43
N GLY A 543 16.58 17.21 13.07
CA GLY A 543 16.24 18.41 12.30
C GLY A 543 16.48 18.29 10.80
N ARG A 544 16.68 17.09 10.27
CA ARG A 544 16.78 16.86 8.83
C ARG A 544 15.41 16.77 8.19
N PHE A 545 15.36 17.09 6.90
CA PHE A 545 14.15 17.10 6.10
C PHE A 545 13.98 15.81 5.30
N ARG A 546 12.75 15.50 4.99
CA ARG A 546 12.37 14.59 3.91
C ARG A 546 11.29 15.23 3.06
N ASP A 547 11.19 14.86 1.81
CA ASP A 547 10.05 15.14 0.96
C ASP A 547 8.94 14.11 1.19
N LEU A 548 7.73 14.53 0.98
CA LEU A 548 6.52 13.75 1.14
C LEU A 548 5.42 14.29 0.22
N HIS A 549 4.49 13.41 -0.13
CA HIS A 549 3.31 13.81 -0.89
C HIS A 549 2.48 14.87 -0.15
N CYS A 550 2.24 16.02 -0.79
CA CYS A 550 1.64 17.22 -0.18
C CYS A 550 0.23 17.04 0.41
N ALA A 551 -0.53 16.04 -0.02
CA ALA A 551 -1.86 15.76 0.50
C ALA A 551 -1.84 14.95 1.81
N ARG A 552 -0.67 14.47 2.24
CA ARG A 552 -0.53 13.73 3.49
C ARG A 552 -0.93 14.63 4.67
N PRO A 553 -1.81 14.18 5.55
CA PRO A 553 -2.12 14.95 6.74
C PRO A 553 -1.01 14.75 7.78
N LEU A 554 -0.35 15.83 8.15
CA LEU A 554 0.69 15.84 9.18
C LEU A 554 0.50 17.06 10.09
N PRO A 555 1.00 17.01 11.33
CA PRO A 555 1.22 18.19 12.13
C PRO A 555 2.14 19.16 11.38
N PHE A 556 2.10 20.43 11.72
CA PHE A 556 2.80 21.44 10.95
C PHE A 556 3.32 22.58 11.80
N VAL A 557 4.29 23.30 11.27
CA VAL A 557 4.92 24.41 11.96
C VAL A 557 4.66 25.71 11.22
N CYS A 558 4.06 26.70 11.91
CA CYS A 558 4.00 28.06 11.44
C CYS A 558 5.20 28.87 11.98
N ARG A 559 5.66 29.87 11.23
CA ARG A 559 6.64 30.89 11.69
C ARG A 559 6.02 32.26 11.66
N SER A 560 6.08 32.95 12.80
CA SER A 560 5.44 34.26 13.01
C SER A 560 6.34 35.45 12.64
N ASP A 561 7.66 35.27 12.53
CA ASP A 561 8.54 36.31 12.09
C ASP A 561 8.46 36.46 10.56
N PRO A 562 7.99 37.60 10.01
CA PRO A 562 7.99 37.78 8.58
C PRO A 562 9.43 37.71 8.04
N PRO A 563 9.67 37.16 6.83
CA PRO A 563 10.97 37.26 6.21
C PRO A 563 11.34 38.74 6.10
N ALA A 564 12.60 39.08 6.38
CA ALA A 564 13.09 40.44 6.15
C ALA A 564 12.71 40.84 4.72
N SER A 565 11.92 41.90 4.57
CA SER A 565 11.55 42.43 3.26
C SER A 565 12.81 42.57 2.43
N PRO A 566 12.86 42.06 1.18
CA PRO A 566 13.99 42.41 0.31
C PRO A 566 14.01 43.93 0.22
N GLY A 567 15.09 44.55 0.69
CA GLY A 567 15.26 45.99 0.63
C GLY A 567 14.94 46.48 -0.78
N LEU A 568 14.08 47.48 -0.84
CA LEU A 568 13.75 48.24 -2.04
C LEU A 568 14.99 48.81 -2.69
#